data_5cb7b98c39351f8ac1b49c80a158bcee
#
_entry.id   5cb7b98c39351f8ac1b49c80a158bcee
#
_cell.length_a   1.000
_cell.length_b   1.000
_cell.length_c   1.000
_cell.angle_alpha   90.00
_cell.angle_beta   90.00
_cell.angle_gamma   90.00
#
_symmetry.space_group_name_H-M   'P 1'
#
loop_
_entity.id
_entity.type
_entity.pdbx_description
1 polymer ?
#
loop_
_entity_poly.entity_id
_entity_poly.type
_entity_poly.pdbx_seq_one_letter_code
_entity_poly.pdbx_strand_id
1 'polypeptide(L)'
;MQERDYALNHSQVEQQEVSSVLRNTYGLLAITLAFSGLVAFISQRANVPYPNIFVVLIGFYGLFFLTAKLRNSAWGLLSTLALTGFMGYTLGPILNRYLGMAGGAEVVSSAFAMTALVFGGLSAYVLITRKDMSFLSGFITAGFFVLLGAVVASFFFQISGLQLAISAGFVLFSSVCILFQTSAIIHGGERNYIMAVSYTHLRAHET
;
A
#
# COMPACT_ATOMS: atom_id res chain seq x y z
N MET A 1 20.62 30.77 -27.39
CA MET A 1 19.84 31.33 -26.29
C MET A 1 18.48 30.62 -26.18
N GLN A 2 17.73 30.47 -27.25
CA GLN A 2 16.42 29.81 -27.28
C GLN A 2 16.41 28.34 -26.86
N GLU A 3 17.39 27.52 -27.23
CA GLU A 3 17.46 26.11 -26.83
C GLU A 3 17.67 25.93 -25.33
N ARG A 4 18.38 26.84 -24.69
CA ARG A 4 18.64 26.81 -23.25
C ARG A 4 17.40 27.16 -22.47
N ASP A 5 16.62 28.14 -22.94
CA ASP A 5 15.36 28.55 -22.33
C ASP A 5 14.28 27.47 -22.53
N TYR A 6 14.30 26.76 -23.65
CA TYR A 6 13.42 25.63 -23.92
C TYR A 6 13.71 24.45 -22.99
N ALA A 7 14.99 24.11 -22.79
CA ALA A 7 15.40 23.05 -21.87
C ALA A 7 15.09 23.36 -20.40
N LEU A 8 15.26 24.62 -19.99
CA LEU A 8 14.94 25.08 -18.64
C LEU A 8 13.43 25.07 -18.39
N ASN A 9 12.62 25.50 -19.34
CA ASN A 9 11.16 25.46 -19.22
C ASN A 9 10.64 24.00 -19.18
N HIS A 10 11.17 23.09 -20.00
CA HIS A 10 10.81 21.67 -19.96
C HIS A 10 11.12 21.04 -18.60
N SER A 11 12.31 21.28 -18.06
CA SER A 11 12.70 20.72 -16.76
C SER A 11 11.88 21.27 -15.59
N GLN A 12 11.45 22.53 -15.65
CA GLN A 12 10.59 23.12 -14.64
C GLN A 12 9.16 22.57 -14.71
N VAL A 13 8.62 22.37 -15.89
CA VAL A 13 7.29 21.77 -16.08
C VAL A 13 7.26 20.32 -15.57
N GLU A 14 8.26 19.51 -15.90
CA GLU A 14 8.37 18.14 -15.41
C GLU A 14 8.49 18.09 -13.87
N GLN A 15 9.27 18.97 -13.27
CA GLN A 15 9.39 19.03 -11.79
C GLN A 15 8.09 19.46 -11.12
N GLN A 16 7.32 20.35 -11.73
CA GLN A 16 6.01 20.77 -11.21
C GLN A 16 4.98 19.65 -11.33
N GLU A 17 4.97 18.90 -12.43
CA GLU A 17 4.09 17.73 -12.60
C GLU A 17 4.38 16.66 -11.56
N VAL A 18 5.64 16.26 -11.37
CA VAL A 18 6.04 15.26 -10.36
C VAL A 18 5.65 15.72 -8.95
N SER A 19 5.89 16.98 -8.60
CA SER A 19 5.51 17.53 -7.31
C SER A 19 4.00 17.51 -7.09
N SER A 20 3.21 17.79 -8.12
CA SER A 20 1.75 17.74 -8.08
C SER A 20 1.23 16.31 -7.89
N VAL A 21 1.78 15.36 -8.64
CA VAL A 21 1.42 13.94 -8.50
C VAL A 21 1.76 13.41 -7.11
N LEU A 22 2.94 13.72 -6.58
CA LEU A 22 3.35 13.36 -5.22
C LEU A 22 2.36 13.91 -4.19
N ARG A 23 2.10 15.21 -4.22
CA ARG A 23 1.19 15.85 -3.26
C ARG A 23 -0.20 15.24 -3.30
N ASN A 24 -0.74 15.01 -4.50
CA ASN A 24 -2.07 14.43 -4.67
C ASN A 24 -2.10 12.97 -4.23
N THR A 25 -1.07 12.18 -4.52
CA THR A 25 -0.95 10.78 -4.09
C THR A 25 -0.87 10.66 -2.57
N TYR A 26 0.02 11.41 -1.93
CA TYR A 26 0.14 11.38 -0.46
C TYR A 26 -1.09 11.98 0.22
N GLY A 27 -1.72 13.00 -0.36
CA GLY A 27 -2.99 13.55 0.12
C GLY A 27 -4.11 12.52 0.06
N LEU A 28 -4.28 11.84 -1.08
CA LEU A 28 -5.26 10.78 -1.23
C LEU A 28 -4.97 9.59 -0.30
N LEU A 29 -3.70 9.20 -0.16
CA LEU A 29 -3.29 8.16 0.76
C LEU A 29 -3.65 8.51 2.21
N ALA A 30 -3.40 9.74 2.64
CA ALA A 30 -3.75 10.20 3.98
C ALA A 30 -5.27 10.16 4.22
N ILE A 31 -6.07 10.61 3.24
CA ILE A 31 -7.54 10.57 3.32
C ILE A 31 -8.03 9.13 3.38
N THR A 32 -7.54 8.25 2.52
CA THR A 32 -7.96 6.84 2.49
C THR A 32 -7.56 6.08 3.74
N LEU A 33 -6.37 6.35 4.30
CA LEU A 33 -5.92 5.78 5.57
C LEU A 33 -6.76 6.29 6.75
N ALA A 34 -7.05 7.59 6.79
CA ALA A 34 -7.91 8.16 7.83
C ALA A 34 -9.33 7.57 7.77
N PHE A 35 -9.89 7.44 6.58
CA PHE A 35 -11.20 6.83 6.36
C PHE A 35 -11.19 5.34 6.75
N SER A 36 -10.19 4.58 6.31
CA SER A 36 -10.03 3.17 6.69
C SER A 36 -9.90 3.01 8.21
N GLY A 37 -9.10 3.87 8.86
CA GLY A 37 -8.94 3.89 10.31
C GLY A 37 -10.25 4.20 11.04
N LEU A 38 -11.03 5.14 10.54
CA LEU A 38 -12.34 5.47 11.08
C LEU A 38 -13.31 4.27 10.98
N VAL A 39 -13.37 3.63 9.81
CA VAL A 39 -14.20 2.44 9.60
C VAL A 39 -13.73 1.29 10.49
N ALA A 40 -12.41 1.08 10.64
CA ALA A 40 -11.84 0.07 11.52
C ALA A 40 -12.24 0.33 12.98
N PHE A 41 -12.18 1.58 13.43
CA PHE A 41 -12.60 1.98 14.76
C PHE A 41 -14.09 1.73 15.00
N ILE A 42 -14.95 2.09 14.05
CA ILE A 42 -16.40 1.84 14.13
C ILE A 42 -16.66 0.33 14.17
N SER A 43 -16.04 -0.44 13.28
CA SER A 43 -16.16 -1.90 13.21
C SER A 43 -15.71 -2.56 14.52
N GLN A 44 -14.60 -2.07 15.08
CA GLN A 44 -14.05 -2.53 16.36
C GLN A 44 -15.03 -2.24 17.51
N ARG A 45 -15.58 -1.02 17.59
CA ARG A 45 -16.55 -0.62 18.63
C ARG A 45 -17.88 -1.36 18.52
N ALA A 46 -18.32 -1.65 17.30
CA ALA A 46 -19.53 -2.42 17.03
C ALA A 46 -19.38 -3.93 17.30
N ASN A 47 -18.20 -4.39 17.71
CA ASN A 47 -17.87 -5.81 17.88
C ASN A 47 -18.30 -6.67 16.71
N VAL A 48 -18.02 -6.19 15.49
CA VAL A 48 -18.34 -6.92 14.26
C VAL A 48 -17.67 -8.30 14.30
N PRO A 49 -18.41 -9.38 14.04
CA PRO A 49 -17.85 -10.72 14.00
C PRO A 49 -16.87 -10.87 12.82
N TYR A 50 -15.96 -11.84 12.90
CA TYR A 50 -15.06 -12.17 11.80
C TYR A 50 -15.87 -12.51 10.54
N PRO A 51 -15.69 -11.77 9.45
CA PRO A 51 -16.36 -12.09 8.20
C PRO A 51 -15.80 -13.41 7.63
N ASN A 52 -16.65 -14.13 6.91
CA ASN A 52 -16.21 -15.34 6.22
C ASN A 52 -15.08 -15.01 5.23
N ILE A 53 -14.06 -15.87 5.16
CA ILE A 53 -12.89 -15.66 4.29
C ILE A 53 -13.29 -15.44 2.82
N PHE A 54 -14.32 -16.14 2.34
CA PHE A 54 -14.80 -15.95 0.96
C PHE A 54 -15.40 -14.57 0.74
N VAL A 55 -16.11 -14.00 1.74
CA VAL A 55 -16.63 -12.63 1.68
C VAL A 55 -15.49 -11.63 1.65
N VAL A 56 -14.43 -11.86 2.44
CA VAL A 56 -13.24 -11.01 2.44
C VAL A 56 -12.54 -11.05 1.08
N LEU A 57 -12.31 -12.24 0.53
CA LEU A 57 -11.64 -12.40 -0.77
C LEU A 57 -12.45 -11.81 -1.91
N ILE A 58 -13.74 -12.14 -2.00
CA ILE A 58 -14.62 -11.64 -3.07
C ILE A 58 -14.77 -10.11 -2.95
N GLY A 59 -14.97 -9.59 -1.75
CA GLY A 59 -15.10 -8.15 -1.50
C GLY A 59 -13.80 -7.42 -1.84
N PHE A 60 -12.65 -7.90 -1.40
CA PHE A 60 -11.36 -7.31 -1.69
C PHE A 60 -11.06 -7.31 -3.19
N TYR A 61 -11.06 -8.47 -3.83
CA TYR A 61 -10.75 -8.57 -5.26
C TYR A 61 -11.80 -7.88 -6.14
N GLY A 62 -13.10 -7.97 -5.77
CA GLY A 62 -14.16 -7.29 -6.48
C GLY A 62 -13.99 -5.77 -6.47
N LEU A 63 -13.75 -5.17 -5.29
CA LEU A 63 -13.50 -3.74 -5.14
C LEU A 63 -12.17 -3.33 -5.77
N PHE A 64 -11.15 -4.18 -5.70
CA PHE A 64 -9.87 -3.94 -6.32
C PHE A 64 -9.99 -3.85 -7.85
N PHE A 65 -10.62 -4.83 -8.51
CA PHE A 65 -10.84 -4.81 -9.95
C PHE A 65 -11.77 -3.65 -10.37
N LEU A 66 -12.77 -3.33 -9.55
CA LEU A 66 -13.63 -2.17 -9.77
C LEU A 66 -12.82 -0.87 -9.76
N THR A 67 -11.94 -0.70 -8.76
CA THR A 67 -11.05 0.47 -8.66
C THR A 67 -10.10 0.54 -9.86
N ALA A 68 -9.51 -0.58 -10.26
CA ALA A 68 -8.64 -0.64 -11.43
C ALA A 68 -9.37 -0.27 -12.72
N LYS A 69 -10.63 -0.70 -12.88
CA LYS A 69 -11.46 -0.36 -14.05
C LYS A 69 -11.88 1.11 -14.07
N LEU A 70 -12.15 1.69 -12.91
CA LEU A 70 -12.63 3.08 -12.76
C LEU A 70 -11.51 4.11 -12.58
N ARG A 71 -10.24 3.70 -12.64
CA ARG A 71 -9.05 4.52 -12.35
C ARG A 71 -8.98 5.88 -13.06
N ASN A 72 -9.56 5.97 -14.26
CA ASN A 72 -9.56 7.18 -15.09
C ASN A 72 -10.86 8.00 -14.96
N SER A 73 -11.69 7.70 -13.97
CA SER A 73 -12.98 8.34 -13.73
C SER A 73 -13.03 8.93 -12.32
N ALA A 74 -13.90 9.94 -12.10
CA ALA A 74 -14.20 10.43 -10.76
C ALA A 74 -14.73 9.33 -9.82
N TRP A 75 -15.36 8.28 -10.36
CA TRP A 75 -15.78 7.08 -9.63
C TRP A 75 -14.61 6.25 -9.11
N GLY A 76 -13.41 6.43 -9.66
CA GLY A 76 -12.18 5.79 -9.16
C GLY A 76 -11.85 6.20 -7.73
N LEU A 77 -12.06 7.47 -7.38
CA LEU A 77 -11.87 7.95 -6.00
C LEU A 77 -12.85 7.29 -5.03
N LEU A 78 -14.13 7.21 -5.42
CA LEU A 78 -15.15 6.57 -4.59
C LEU A 78 -14.90 5.08 -4.42
N SER A 79 -14.48 4.38 -5.49
CA SER A 79 -14.15 2.97 -5.42
C SER A 79 -12.90 2.70 -4.58
N THR A 80 -11.91 3.61 -4.59
CA THR A 80 -10.74 3.54 -3.70
C THR A 80 -11.16 3.70 -2.23
N LEU A 81 -12.04 4.66 -1.92
CA LEU A 81 -12.59 4.80 -0.57
C LEU A 81 -13.40 3.56 -0.15
N ALA A 82 -14.20 2.99 -1.05
CA ALA A 82 -14.94 1.76 -0.76
C ALA A 82 -13.98 0.58 -0.47
N LEU A 83 -12.91 0.44 -1.26
CA LEU A 83 -11.89 -0.59 -1.04
C LEU A 83 -11.17 -0.42 0.31
N THR A 84 -10.70 0.79 0.61
CA THR A 84 -9.99 1.08 1.86
C THR A 84 -10.92 1.01 3.06
N GLY A 85 -12.17 1.44 2.93
CA GLY A 85 -13.21 1.26 3.95
C GLY A 85 -13.52 -0.22 4.23
N PHE A 86 -13.62 -1.03 3.17
CA PHE A 86 -13.80 -2.48 3.32
C PHE A 86 -12.61 -3.13 4.05
N MET A 87 -11.38 -2.71 3.74
CA MET A 87 -10.19 -3.16 4.47
C MET A 87 -10.23 -2.72 5.95
N GLY A 88 -10.65 -1.49 6.22
CA GLY A 88 -10.88 -1.00 7.59
C GLY A 88 -11.93 -1.84 8.32
N TYR A 89 -13.04 -2.15 7.67
CA TYR A 89 -14.10 -3.00 8.23
C TYR A 89 -13.57 -4.38 8.64
N THR A 90 -12.74 -5.02 7.82
CA THR A 90 -12.15 -6.33 8.12
C THR A 90 -11.06 -6.25 9.20
N LEU A 91 -10.43 -5.09 9.38
CA LEU A 91 -9.42 -4.86 10.41
C LEU A 91 -10.03 -4.77 11.82
N GLY A 92 -11.27 -4.28 11.96
CA GLY A 92 -11.93 -4.12 13.25
C GLY A 92 -11.96 -5.38 14.12
N PRO A 93 -12.47 -6.53 13.63
CA PRO A 93 -12.45 -7.80 14.35
C PRO A 93 -11.03 -8.28 14.73
N ILE A 94 -10.04 -8.01 13.86
CA ILE A 94 -8.62 -8.31 14.13
C ILE A 94 -8.14 -7.50 15.32
N LEU A 95 -8.41 -6.19 15.31
CA LEU A 95 -8.05 -5.31 16.43
C LEU A 95 -8.72 -5.75 17.75
N ASN A 96 -10.00 -6.13 17.72
CA ASN A 96 -10.71 -6.64 18.92
C ASN A 96 -9.99 -7.86 19.50
N ARG A 97 -9.54 -8.77 18.66
CA ARG A 97 -8.83 -9.96 19.13
C ARG A 97 -7.51 -9.61 19.81
N TYR A 98 -6.71 -8.72 19.23
CA TYR A 98 -5.45 -8.32 19.84
C TYR A 98 -5.64 -7.45 21.07
N LEU A 99 -6.57 -6.48 21.06
CA LEU A 99 -6.86 -5.61 22.19
C LEU A 99 -7.44 -6.39 23.39
N GLY A 100 -8.08 -7.54 23.15
CA GLY A 100 -8.56 -8.44 24.21
C GLY A 100 -7.45 -9.27 24.88
N MET A 101 -6.23 -9.27 24.37
CA MET A 101 -5.08 -9.98 24.96
C MET A 101 -4.36 -9.09 25.99
N ALA A 102 -3.72 -9.71 26.98
CA ALA A 102 -2.86 -8.99 27.92
C ALA A 102 -1.71 -8.28 27.17
N GLY A 103 -1.59 -6.96 27.36
CA GLY A 103 -0.61 -6.15 26.63
C GLY A 103 -0.99 -5.85 25.16
N GLY A 104 -2.18 -6.24 24.70
CA GLY A 104 -2.59 -6.12 23.30
C GLY A 104 -2.62 -4.69 22.78
N ALA A 105 -2.99 -3.72 23.63
CA ALA A 105 -2.96 -2.30 23.25
C ALA A 105 -1.54 -1.80 22.94
N GLU A 106 -0.54 -2.27 23.69
CA GLU A 106 0.86 -1.94 23.46
C GLU A 106 1.37 -2.58 22.17
N VAL A 107 1.02 -3.83 21.90
CA VAL A 107 1.36 -4.52 20.65
C VAL A 107 0.76 -3.79 19.44
N VAL A 108 -0.51 -3.42 19.49
CA VAL A 108 -1.17 -2.71 18.39
C VAL A 108 -0.57 -1.32 18.18
N SER A 109 -0.36 -0.55 19.24
CA SER A 109 0.20 0.80 19.14
C SER A 109 1.65 0.78 18.63
N SER A 110 2.46 -0.16 19.10
CA SER A 110 3.84 -0.32 18.61
C SER A 110 3.88 -0.75 17.14
N ALA A 111 2.97 -1.65 16.70
CA ALA A 111 2.87 -2.04 15.30
C ALA A 111 2.52 -0.85 14.40
N PHE A 112 1.58 0.00 14.79
CA PHE A 112 1.26 1.23 14.06
C PHE A 112 2.41 2.23 14.04
N ALA A 113 3.08 2.44 15.17
CA ALA A 113 4.23 3.34 15.26
C ALA A 113 5.39 2.86 14.35
N MET A 114 5.72 1.56 14.39
CA MET A 114 6.75 0.98 13.55
C MET A 114 6.39 1.08 12.06
N THR A 115 5.13 0.81 11.70
CA THR A 115 4.66 0.96 10.31
C THR A 115 4.79 2.40 9.83
N ALA A 116 4.40 3.38 10.66
CA ALA A 116 4.55 4.80 10.32
C ALA A 116 6.02 5.20 10.16
N LEU A 117 6.92 4.72 11.03
CA LEU A 117 8.36 4.97 10.94
C LEU A 117 8.97 4.36 9.68
N VAL A 118 8.65 3.10 9.37
CA VAL A 118 9.14 2.42 8.17
C VAL A 118 8.64 3.11 6.92
N PHE A 119 7.33 3.35 6.82
CA PHE A 119 6.72 4.02 5.66
C PHE A 119 7.29 5.44 5.48
N GLY A 120 7.27 6.26 6.54
CA GLY A 120 7.78 7.63 6.48
C GLY A 120 9.27 7.69 6.19
N GLY A 121 10.07 6.85 6.83
CA GLY A 121 11.52 6.79 6.63
C GLY A 121 11.91 6.36 5.21
N LEU A 122 11.28 5.30 4.69
CA LEU A 122 11.57 4.83 3.33
C LEU A 122 11.08 5.81 2.26
N SER A 123 9.89 6.38 2.42
CA SER A 123 9.39 7.41 1.52
C SER A 123 10.29 8.64 1.54
N ALA A 124 10.68 9.13 2.72
CA ALA A 124 11.60 10.26 2.86
C ALA A 124 12.97 9.96 2.22
N TYR A 125 13.51 8.75 2.41
CA TYR A 125 14.75 8.33 1.78
C TYR A 125 14.71 8.48 0.25
N VAL A 126 13.67 7.96 -0.41
CA VAL A 126 13.54 8.03 -1.86
C VAL A 126 13.29 9.46 -2.33
N LEU A 127 12.45 10.23 -1.61
CA LEU A 127 12.16 11.64 -1.92
C LEU A 127 13.41 12.53 -1.86
N ILE A 128 14.30 12.28 -0.89
CA ILE A 128 15.55 13.04 -0.70
C ILE A 128 16.61 12.59 -1.71
N THR A 129 16.83 11.28 -1.83
CA THR A 129 17.91 10.75 -2.67
C THR A 129 17.59 10.74 -4.16
N ARG A 130 16.29 10.73 -4.50
CA ARG A 130 15.76 10.62 -5.88
C ARG A 130 16.42 9.51 -6.69
N LYS A 131 16.87 8.42 -6.01
CA LYS A 131 17.46 7.27 -6.70
C LYS A 131 16.41 6.48 -7.45
N ASP A 132 16.76 6.05 -8.63
CA ASP A 132 15.94 5.10 -9.39
C ASP A 132 16.00 3.71 -8.75
N MET A 133 14.85 3.23 -8.31
CA MET A 133 14.67 1.93 -7.68
C MET A 133 14.00 0.91 -8.60
N SER A 134 14.01 1.15 -9.91
CA SER A 134 13.38 0.27 -10.92
C SER A 134 13.95 -1.16 -10.91
N PHE A 135 15.24 -1.31 -10.53
CA PHE A 135 15.89 -2.62 -10.38
C PHE A 135 15.20 -3.52 -9.34
N LEU A 136 14.43 -2.95 -8.41
CA LEU A 136 13.68 -3.71 -7.40
C LEU A 136 12.49 -4.48 -7.99
N SER A 137 12.06 -4.20 -9.23
CA SER A 137 10.92 -4.87 -9.87
C SER A 137 11.08 -6.40 -9.92
N GLY A 138 12.27 -6.87 -10.28
CA GLY A 138 12.60 -8.30 -10.28
C GLY A 138 12.56 -8.90 -8.87
N PHE A 139 13.08 -8.17 -7.88
CA PHE A 139 13.04 -8.58 -6.47
C PHE A 139 11.61 -8.66 -5.93
N ILE A 140 10.74 -7.72 -6.31
CA ILE A 140 9.32 -7.73 -5.95
C ILE A 140 8.63 -8.95 -6.55
N THR A 141 8.87 -9.23 -7.84
CA THR A 141 8.28 -10.40 -8.50
C THR A 141 8.73 -11.71 -7.85
N ALA A 142 10.03 -11.88 -7.61
CA ALA A 142 10.57 -13.06 -6.94
C ALA A 142 10.06 -13.18 -5.49
N GLY A 143 10.08 -12.09 -4.73
CA GLY A 143 9.62 -12.02 -3.35
C GLY A 143 8.14 -12.38 -3.20
N PHE A 144 7.30 -11.94 -4.14
CA PHE A 144 5.89 -12.31 -4.18
C PHE A 144 5.70 -13.84 -4.27
N PHE A 145 6.37 -14.51 -5.20
CA PHE A 145 6.26 -15.96 -5.35
C PHE A 145 6.85 -16.72 -4.16
N VAL A 146 7.97 -16.24 -3.59
CA VAL A 146 8.57 -16.85 -2.40
C VAL A 146 7.62 -16.75 -1.20
N LEU A 147 7.04 -15.57 -0.95
CA LEU A 147 6.10 -15.38 0.16
C LEU A 147 4.80 -16.16 -0.07
N LEU A 148 4.28 -16.17 -1.30
CA LEU A 148 3.12 -16.98 -1.64
C LEU A 148 3.38 -18.46 -1.39
N GLY A 149 4.53 -18.97 -1.83
CA GLY A 149 4.95 -20.34 -1.56
C GLY A 149 5.10 -20.65 -0.07
N ALA A 150 5.67 -19.71 0.70
CA ALA A 150 5.81 -19.86 2.14
C ALA A 150 4.46 -19.89 2.87
N VAL A 151 3.50 -19.05 2.45
CA VAL A 151 2.12 -19.08 2.96
C VAL A 151 1.45 -20.42 2.64
N VAL A 152 1.54 -20.88 1.41
CA VAL A 152 0.98 -22.19 1.02
C VAL A 152 1.64 -23.32 1.81
N ALA A 153 2.97 -23.29 1.96
CA ALA A 153 3.69 -24.28 2.75
C ALA A 153 3.25 -24.29 4.22
N SER A 154 2.88 -23.13 4.79
CA SER A 154 2.44 -23.05 6.19
C SER A 154 1.12 -23.77 6.49
N PHE A 155 0.30 -24.07 5.47
CA PHE A 155 -0.89 -24.90 5.64
C PHE A 155 -0.57 -26.40 5.78
N PHE A 156 0.56 -26.83 5.23
CA PHE A 156 0.97 -28.25 5.24
C PHE A 156 2.00 -28.54 6.34
N PHE A 157 2.83 -27.56 6.68
CA PHE A 157 3.93 -27.72 7.62
C PHE A 157 3.75 -26.82 8.84
N GLN A 158 3.56 -27.43 10.01
CA GLN A 158 3.49 -26.73 11.28
C GLN A 158 4.91 -26.55 11.86
N ILE A 159 5.75 -25.75 11.20
CA ILE A 159 7.11 -25.48 11.64
C ILE A 159 7.09 -24.34 12.66
N SER A 160 7.66 -24.56 13.83
CA SER A 160 7.80 -23.51 14.85
C SER A 160 8.62 -22.34 14.29
N GLY A 161 8.08 -21.14 14.38
CA GLY A 161 8.74 -19.92 13.86
C GLY A 161 8.46 -19.59 12.39
N LEU A 162 7.85 -20.50 11.60
CA LEU A 162 7.55 -20.22 10.19
C LEU A 162 6.63 -19.01 10.03
N GLN A 163 5.62 -18.87 10.87
CA GLN A 163 4.72 -17.71 10.87
C GLN A 163 5.45 -16.40 11.14
N LEU A 164 6.41 -16.42 12.07
CA LEU A 164 7.25 -15.25 12.37
C LEU A 164 8.12 -14.89 11.16
N ALA A 165 8.73 -15.89 10.52
CA ALA A 165 9.55 -15.70 9.33
C ALA A 165 8.73 -15.14 8.15
N ILE A 166 7.52 -15.66 7.93
CA ILE A 166 6.59 -15.15 6.92
C ILE A 166 6.21 -13.70 7.22
N SER A 167 5.87 -13.37 8.47
CA SER A 167 5.52 -12.01 8.87
C SER A 167 6.69 -11.04 8.65
N ALA A 168 7.91 -11.41 9.05
CA ALA A 168 9.10 -10.62 8.78
C ALA A 168 9.36 -10.46 7.28
N GLY A 169 9.15 -11.51 6.50
CA GLY A 169 9.23 -11.48 5.05
C GLY A 169 8.25 -10.50 4.41
N PHE A 170 7.01 -10.45 4.90
CA PHE A 170 6.01 -9.47 4.42
C PHE A 170 6.39 -8.04 4.78
N VAL A 171 6.98 -7.78 5.96
CA VAL A 171 7.46 -6.43 6.33
C VAL A 171 8.57 -5.99 5.38
N LEU A 172 9.55 -6.85 5.11
CA LEU A 172 10.64 -6.55 4.16
C LEU A 172 10.09 -6.34 2.74
N PHE A 173 9.20 -7.21 2.29
CA PHE A 173 8.56 -7.11 0.98
C PHE A 173 7.80 -5.79 0.81
N SER A 174 6.97 -5.42 1.80
CA SER A 174 6.25 -4.15 1.80
C SER A 174 7.20 -2.95 1.79
N SER A 175 8.32 -3.03 2.51
CA SER A 175 9.36 -1.99 2.52
C SER A 175 9.98 -1.79 1.13
N VAL A 176 10.27 -2.88 0.41
CA VAL A 176 10.76 -2.84 -0.96
C VAL A 176 9.70 -2.25 -1.91
N CYS A 177 8.43 -2.63 -1.74
CA CYS A 177 7.33 -2.06 -2.52
C CYS A 177 7.18 -0.55 -2.30
N ILE A 178 7.33 -0.05 -1.07
CA ILE A 178 7.28 1.40 -0.76
C ILE A 178 8.40 2.14 -1.50
N LEU A 179 9.64 1.63 -1.43
CA LEU A 179 10.78 2.21 -2.15
C LEU A 179 10.53 2.27 -3.65
N PHE A 180 10.10 1.16 -4.24
CA PHE A 180 9.83 1.05 -5.66
C PHE A 180 8.72 2.00 -6.12
N GLN A 181 7.56 1.99 -5.43
CA GLN A 181 6.41 2.83 -5.79
C GLN A 181 6.73 4.33 -5.65
N THR A 182 7.39 4.72 -4.55
CA THR A 182 7.80 6.12 -4.37
C THR A 182 8.77 6.56 -5.47
N SER A 183 9.73 5.69 -5.83
CA SER A 183 10.66 5.95 -6.94
C SER A 183 9.94 6.05 -8.29
N ALA A 184 8.97 5.17 -8.56
CA ALA A 184 8.20 5.20 -9.81
C ALA A 184 7.43 6.51 -9.99
N ILE A 185 6.89 7.07 -8.91
CA ILE A 185 6.21 8.38 -8.94
C ILE A 185 7.20 9.50 -9.28
N ILE A 186 8.39 9.50 -8.64
CA ILE A 186 9.40 10.55 -8.82
C ILE A 186 9.94 10.56 -10.26
N HIS A 187 10.15 9.39 -10.86
CA HIS A 187 10.71 9.24 -12.20
C HIS A 187 9.65 9.25 -13.31
N GLY A 188 8.41 9.67 -12.99
CA GLY A 188 7.34 9.85 -13.97
C GLY A 188 6.76 8.55 -14.55
N GLY A 189 7.10 7.40 -13.95
CA GLY A 189 6.56 6.10 -14.34
C GLY A 189 5.08 5.92 -14.00
N GLU A 190 4.58 6.70 -13.04
CA GLU A 190 3.17 6.66 -12.60
C GLU A 190 2.61 8.08 -12.58
N ARG A 191 1.86 8.45 -13.61
CA ARG A 191 1.23 9.78 -13.74
C ARG A 191 -0.19 9.85 -13.20
N ASN A 192 -0.81 8.70 -12.94
CA ASN A 192 -2.15 8.64 -12.40
C ASN A 192 -2.12 8.42 -10.90
N TYR A 193 -2.44 9.45 -10.11
CA TYR A 193 -2.42 9.40 -8.64
C TYR A 193 -3.43 8.40 -8.05
N ILE A 194 -4.55 8.10 -8.75
CA ILE A 194 -5.49 7.05 -8.35
C ILE A 194 -4.82 5.68 -8.47
N MET A 195 -4.04 5.50 -9.52
CA MET A 195 -3.25 4.28 -9.74
C MET A 195 -2.12 4.14 -8.74
N ALA A 196 -1.38 5.21 -8.45
CA ALA A 196 -0.29 5.18 -7.48
C ALA A 196 -0.77 4.73 -6.08
N VAL A 197 -1.99 5.07 -5.69
CA VAL A 197 -2.61 4.60 -4.42
C VAL A 197 -3.14 3.17 -4.55
N SER A 198 -3.65 2.77 -5.72
CA SER A 198 -4.19 1.42 -5.98
C SER A 198 -3.09 0.37 -6.21
N TYR A 199 -1.94 0.78 -6.76
CA TYR A 199 -0.89 -0.12 -7.23
C TYR A 199 0.04 -0.67 -6.15
N THR A 200 -0.25 -0.52 -4.90
CA THR A 200 0.48 -1.27 -3.88
C THR A 200 0.42 -2.79 -4.13
N HIS A 201 -0.38 -3.24 -5.09
CA HIS A 201 -0.60 -4.67 -5.30
C HIS A 201 -0.55 -5.22 -6.73
N LEU A 202 -0.52 -4.42 -7.80
CA LEU A 202 -0.47 -5.03 -9.15
C LEU A 202 0.22 -4.13 -10.20
N ARG A 203 1.48 -4.36 -10.45
CA ARG A 203 2.04 -4.11 -11.77
C ARG A 203 2.23 -5.43 -12.51
N ALA A 204 1.26 -5.81 -13.29
CA ALA A 204 1.43 -6.75 -14.37
C ALA A 204 0.83 -6.13 -15.63
N HIS A 205 1.67 -6.01 -16.65
CA HIS A 205 1.36 -5.67 -18.04
C HIS A 205 1.11 -4.20 -18.39
N GLU A 206 2.19 -3.55 -18.92
CA GLU A 206 2.14 -3.10 -20.31
C GLU A 206 3.58 -2.93 -20.82
N THR A 207 4.00 -3.83 -21.67
CA THR A 207 4.98 -3.60 -22.72
C THR A 207 4.31 -2.94 -23.89
#